data_2172a483d5df154e63bf4e69dd8c65b5
#
_entry.id   2172a483d5df154e63bf4e69dd8c65b5
#
_cell.length_a   1.000
_cell.length_b   1.000
_cell.length_c   1.000
_cell.angle_alpha   90.00
_cell.angle_beta   90.00
_cell.angle_gamma   90.00
#
_symmetry.space_group_name_H-M   'P 1'
#
loop_
_entity.id
_entity.type
_entity.pdbx_description
1 polymer ?
#
loop_
_entity_poly.entity_id
_entity_poly.type
_entity_poly.pdbx_seq_one_letter_code
_entity_poly.pdbx_strand_id
1 'polypeptide(L)'
;LALAGVTACTTQPQEDIVPYVRQPEELVPGKPMFYATAMTLGGVATGLLVESHEGRPTKIEGNPEHPGSLGAADVFAQASILNIYDPDRAQVLSNVGDVSSWPEFIAAMRAALAAQAPLQGAGIRFLTETVGSPTLAAQIKGVLAAYPGAKWHQWEPAGRNNARVGSRLAFGEFADAQYDI
;
A
#
# COMPACT_ATOMS: atom_id res chain seq x y z
N LEU A 1 18.06 -28.30 -22.59
CA LEU A 1 16.71 -27.67 -22.70
C LEU A 1 15.58 -28.58 -22.16
N ALA A 2 15.75 -29.92 -22.12
CA ALA A 2 14.76 -30.88 -21.59
C ALA A 2 14.69 -30.91 -20.05
N LEU A 3 15.73 -30.51 -19.34
CA LEU A 3 15.74 -30.51 -17.85
C LEU A 3 14.97 -29.32 -17.23
N ALA A 4 14.79 -28.23 -17.97
CA ALA A 4 14.06 -27.07 -17.47
C ALA A 4 12.53 -27.26 -17.37
N GLY A 5 12.00 -28.26 -18.08
CA GLY A 5 10.57 -28.59 -18.08
C GLY A 5 10.09 -29.47 -16.93
N VAL A 6 11.03 -30.18 -16.26
CA VAL A 6 10.66 -31.14 -15.21
C VAL A 6 10.42 -30.51 -13.86
N THR A 7 10.95 -29.28 -13.63
CA THR A 7 10.74 -28.55 -12.40
C THR A 7 9.45 -27.72 -12.38
N ALA A 8 8.74 -27.64 -13.50
CA ALA A 8 7.47 -26.89 -13.57
C ALA A 8 6.25 -27.68 -13.04
N CYS A 9 6.40 -28.98 -12.76
CA CYS A 9 5.36 -29.78 -12.12
C CYS A 9 5.58 -29.82 -10.61
N THR A 10 5.49 -28.67 -9.96
CA THR A 10 5.30 -28.66 -8.52
C THR A 10 3.86 -29.09 -8.23
N THR A 11 3.70 -30.17 -7.49
CA THR A 11 2.39 -30.53 -6.93
C THR A 11 1.92 -29.35 -6.11
N GLN A 12 0.75 -28.80 -6.46
CA GLN A 12 0.12 -27.77 -5.62
C GLN A 12 0.00 -28.30 -4.19
N PRO A 13 0.35 -27.51 -3.19
CA PRO A 13 0.11 -27.91 -1.81
C PRO A 13 -1.38 -28.23 -1.63
N GLN A 14 -1.66 -29.27 -0.86
CA GLN A 14 -3.02 -29.67 -0.58
C GLN A 14 -3.72 -28.53 0.15
N GLU A 15 -4.76 -27.96 -0.47
CA GLU A 15 -5.57 -26.91 0.15
C GLU A 15 -6.63 -27.56 1.05
N ASP A 16 -6.70 -27.09 2.29
CA ASP A 16 -7.77 -27.49 3.20
C ASP A 16 -9.05 -26.74 2.83
N ILE A 17 -10.12 -27.48 2.56
CA ILE A 17 -11.45 -26.89 2.35
C ILE A 17 -12.08 -26.70 3.71
N VAL A 18 -12.16 -25.43 4.17
CA VAL A 18 -12.85 -25.07 5.41
C VAL A 18 -14.26 -24.62 5.06
N PRO A 19 -15.30 -25.37 5.48
CA PRO A 19 -16.68 -24.97 5.21
C PRO A 19 -17.06 -23.73 6.03
N TYR A 20 -17.95 -22.91 5.47
CA TYR A 20 -18.49 -21.77 6.19
C TYR A 20 -19.32 -22.22 7.38
N VAL A 21 -19.11 -21.66 8.55
CA VAL A 21 -20.02 -21.77 9.69
C VAL A 21 -21.34 -21.04 9.37
N ARG A 22 -21.22 -19.87 8.70
CA ARG A 22 -22.34 -19.12 8.16
C ARG A 22 -21.92 -18.53 6.82
N GLN A 23 -22.54 -18.99 5.74
CA GLN A 23 -22.27 -18.47 4.41
C GLN A 23 -22.79 -17.03 4.31
N PRO A 24 -21.99 -16.06 3.80
CA PRO A 24 -22.49 -14.73 3.46
C PRO A 24 -23.59 -14.79 2.42
N GLU A 25 -24.65 -13.98 2.58
CA GLU A 25 -25.86 -14.03 1.75
C GLU A 25 -25.61 -13.80 0.27
N GLU A 26 -24.63 -12.95 -0.05
CA GLU A 26 -24.31 -12.56 -1.43
C GLU A 26 -23.27 -13.47 -2.09
N LEU A 27 -22.71 -14.42 -1.35
CA LEU A 27 -21.63 -15.25 -1.85
C LEU A 27 -22.21 -16.53 -2.48
N VAL A 28 -22.03 -16.65 -3.79
CA VAL A 28 -22.38 -17.85 -4.55
C VAL A 28 -21.11 -18.56 -4.96
N PRO A 29 -20.86 -19.80 -4.53
CA PRO A 29 -19.67 -20.55 -4.92
C PRO A 29 -19.48 -20.57 -6.44
N GLY A 30 -18.25 -20.33 -6.90
CA GLY A 30 -17.92 -20.29 -8.32
C GLY A 30 -18.27 -18.97 -9.05
N LYS A 31 -18.93 -18.01 -8.37
CA LYS A 31 -19.14 -16.66 -8.91
C LYS A 31 -18.23 -15.67 -8.19
N PRO A 32 -17.36 -14.94 -8.90
CA PRO A 32 -16.50 -13.94 -8.28
C PRO A 32 -17.31 -12.73 -7.79
N MET A 33 -16.85 -12.14 -6.71
CA MET A 33 -17.27 -10.82 -6.25
C MET A 33 -16.16 -9.82 -6.55
N PHE A 34 -16.53 -8.60 -6.91
CA PHE A 34 -15.59 -7.53 -7.23
C PHE A 34 -15.65 -6.45 -6.16
N TYR A 35 -14.47 -6.07 -5.66
CA TYR A 35 -14.34 -5.04 -4.64
C TYR A 35 -13.55 -3.88 -5.18
N ALA A 36 -14.15 -2.68 -5.14
CA ALA A 36 -13.47 -1.45 -5.50
C ALA A 36 -12.48 -1.05 -4.41
N THR A 37 -11.26 -0.77 -4.81
CA THR A 37 -10.18 -0.30 -3.94
C THR A 37 -9.26 0.64 -4.70
N ALA A 38 -8.16 1.05 -4.09
CA ALA A 38 -7.12 1.82 -4.74
C ALA A 38 -5.74 1.41 -4.24
N MET A 39 -4.74 1.51 -5.11
CA MET A 39 -3.32 1.41 -4.76
C MET A 39 -2.64 2.74 -5.01
N THR A 40 -1.81 3.16 -4.08
CA THR A 40 -1.00 4.37 -4.22
C THR A 40 0.42 4.00 -4.64
N LEU A 41 0.92 4.68 -5.67
CA LEU A 41 2.31 4.60 -6.11
C LEU A 41 2.77 5.98 -6.57
N GLY A 42 3.92 6.43 -6.09
CA GLY A 42 4.47 7.75 -6.45
C GLY A 42 3.57 8.93 -6.08
N GLY A 43 2.73 8.79 -5.04
CA GLY A 43 1.77 9.80 -4.59
C GLY A 43 0.46 9.87 -5.39
N VAL A 44 0.27 9.00 -6.38
CA VAL A 44 -0.95 8.89 -7.19
C VAL A 44 -1.73 7.64 -6.80
N ALA A 45 -3.03 7.78 -6.62
CA ALA A 45 -3.93 6.66 -6.36
C ALA A 45 -4.55 6.16 -7.68
N THR A 46 -4.36 4.86 -7.96
CA THR A 46 -5.00 4.18 -9.09
C THR A 46 -6.20 3.40 -8.58
N GLY A 47 -7.37 3.63 -9.15
CA GLY A 47 -8.60 2.90 -8.79
C GLY A 47 -8.56 1.49 -9.36
N LEU A 48 -8.85 0.52 -8.50
CA LEU A 48 -8.74 -0.90 -8.82
C LEU A 48 -10.03 -1.65 -8.50
N LEU A 49 -10.25 -2.73 -9.22
CA LEU A 49 -11.24 -3.76 -8.90
C LEU A 49 -10.48 -5.04 -8.55
N VAL A 50 -10.80 -5.59 -7.38
CA VAL A 50 -10.25 -6.87 -6.92
C VAL A 50 -11.30 -7.94 -7.08
N GLU A 51 -11.03 -8.90 -7.95
CA GLU A 51 -11.83 -10.10 -8.08
C GLU A 51 -11.52 -11.05 -6.92
N SER A 52 -12.57 -11.54 -6.28
CA SER A 52 -12.46 -12.44 -5.11
C SER A 52 -13.38 -13.63 -5.28
N HIS A 53 -12.84 -14.82 -5.11
CA HIS A 53 -13.57 -16.07 -5.03
C HIS A 53 -13.63 -16.52 -3.58
N GLU A 54 -14.83 -16.54 -3.01
CA GLU A 54 -15.07 -17.05 -1.64
C GLU A 54 -14.17 -16.39 -0.57
N GLY A 55 -13.95 -15.07 -0.71
CA GLY A 55 -13.09 -14.30 0.19
C GLY A 55 -11.60 -14.35 -0.16
N ARG A 56 -11.21 -15.09 -1.21
CA ARG A 56 -9.84 -15.16 -1.70
C ARG A 56 -9.67 -14.23 -2.90
N PRO A 57 -8.88 -13.15 -2.81
CA PRO A 57 -8.54 -12.32 -3.94
C PRO A 57 -7.74 -13.11 -4.98
N THR A 58 -8.18 -13.06 -6.24
CA THR A 58 -7.57 -13.85 -7.33
C THR A 58 -6.99 -13.01 -8.45
N LYS A 59 -7.55 -11.80 -8.67
CA LYS A 59 -7.10 -10.91 -9.74
C LYS A 59 -7.31 -9.44 -9.35
N ILE A 60 -6.45 -8.59 -9.88
CA ILE A 60 -6.56 -7.13 -9.77
C ILE A 60 -6.64 -6.55 -11.17
N GLU A 61 -7.64 -5.69 -11.40
CA GLU A 61 -7.84 -4.94 -12.64
C GLU A 61 -8.07 -3.46 -12.33
N GLY A 62 -7.95 -2.61 -13.34
CA GLY A 62 -8.31 -1.20 -13.22
C GLY A 62 -9.82 -1.02 -13.08
N ASN A 63 -10.23 -0.05 -12.28
CA ASN A 63 -11.63 0.28 -12.12
C ASN A 63 -12.06 1.28 -13.23
N PRO A 64 -12.92 0.89 -14.17
CA PRO A 64 -13.36 1.77 -15.27
C PRO A 64 -14.20 2.97 -14.77
N GLU A 65 -14.82 2.86 -13.61
CA GLU A 65 -15.61 3.95 -13.02
C GLU A 65 -14.76 4.95 -12.22
N HIS A 66 -13.46 4.65 -12.04
CA HIS A 66 -12.57 5.57 -11.32
C HIS A 66 -12.15 6.73 -12.22
N PRO A 67 -12.48 8.00 -11.87
CA PRO A 67 -12.32 9.14 -12.77
C PRO A 67 -10.87 9.47 -13.15
N GLY A 68 -9.91 9.07 -12.31
CA GLY A 68 -8.48 9.34 -12.52
C GLY A 68 -7.74 8.26 -13.30
N SER A 69 -8.29 7.04 -13.41
CA SER A 69 -7.62 5.92 -14.08
C SER A 69 -8.43 5.30 -15.22
N LEU A 70 -9.76 5.50 -15.26
CA LEU A 70 -10.68 5.07 -16.30
C LEU A 70 -10.47 3.59 -16.73
N GLY A 71 -10.16 2.72 -15.78
CA GLY A 71 -9.89 1.31 -16.02
C GLY A 71 -8.43 0.98 -16.30
N ALA A 72 -7.52 1.95 -16.35
CA ALA A 72 -6.09 1.69 -16.44
C ALA A 72 -5.53 1.19 -15.12
N ALA A 73 -4.62 0.21 -15.18
CA ALA A 73 -3.85 -0.26 -14.06
C ALA A 73 -2.42 -0.59 -14.51
N ASP A 74 -1.44 -0.23 -13.69
CA ASP A 74 -0.05 -0.54 -13.97
C ASP A 74 0.32 -1.96 -13.52
N VAL A 75 1.50 -2.40 -13.94
CA VAL A 75 2.00 -3.75 -13.63
C VAL A 75 2.22 -3.96 -12.12
N PHE A 76 2.58 -2.93 -11.36
CA PHE A 76 2.79 -3.03 -9.91
C PHE A 76 1.47 -3.22 -9.19
N ALA A 77 0.43 -2.49 -9.61
CA ALA A 77 -0.91 -2.64 -9.06
C ALA A 77 -1.45 -4.05 -9.31
N GLN A 78 -1.31 -4.57 -10.54
CA GLN A 78 -1.77 -5.93 -10.87
C GLN A 78 -0.95 -7.00 -10.15
N ALA A 79 0.37 -6.84 -10.06
CA ALA A 79 1.25 -7.78 -9.37
C ALA A 79 1.10 -7.75 -7.84
N SER A 80 0.53 -6.70 -7.26
CA SER A 80 0.39 -6.56 -5.81
C SER A 80 -0.41 -7.68 -5.13
N ILE A 81 -1.23 -8.42 -5.91
CA ILE A 81 -1.93 -9.60 -5.42
C ILE A 81 -0.96 -10.67 -4.90
N LEU A 82 0.23 -10.78 -5.50
CA LEU A 82 1.24 -11.74 -5.09
C LEU A 82 1.75 -11.48 -3.66
N ASN A 83 1.75 -10.21 -3.24
CA ASN A 83 2.15 -9.83 -1.88
C ASN A 83 1.22 -10.40 -0.80
N ILE A 84 -0.03 -10.72 -1.14
CA ILE A 84 -0.99 -11.31 -0.19
C ILE A 84 -0.62 -12.77 0.10
N TYR A 85 -0.10 -13.48 -0.90
CA TYR A 85 0.23 -14.90 -0.86
C TYR A 85 1.71 -15.18 -0.68
N ASP A 86 2.52 -14.13 -0.48
CA ASP A 86 3.94 -14.26 -0.24
C ASP A 86 4.20 -14.98 1.10
N PRO A 87 4.90 -16.13 1.10
CA PRO A 87 5.20 -16.86 2.33
C PRO A 87 6.12 -16.07 3.29
N ASP A 88 6.91 -15.13 2.75
CA ASP A 88 7.80 -14.28 3.55
C ASP A 88 7.09 -13.07 4.16
N ARG A 89 5.78 -12.93 3.91
CA ARG A 89 4.98 -11.88 4.53
C ARG A 89 4.97 -11.99 6.05
N ALA A 90 5.17 -10.86 6.74
CA ALA A 90 5.10 -10.81 8.19
C ALA A 90 3.73 -11.31 8.71
N GLN A 91 3.75 -12.35 9.54
CA GLN A 91 2.54 -12.98 10.08
C GLN A 91 2.32 -12.61 11.55
N VAL A 92 3.36 -12.12 12.23
CA VAL A 92 3.32 -11.76 13.64
C VAL A 92 4.02 -10.42 13.85
N LEU A 93 3.65 -9.74 14.94
CA LEU A 93 4.46 -8.62 15.42
C LEU A 93 5.74 -9.19 16.05
N SER A 94 6.87 -8.58 15.73
CA SER A 94 8.15 -8.96 16.32
C SER A 94 8.88 -7.73 16.85
N ASN A 95 9.63 -7.93 17.93
CA ASN A 95 10.54 -6.95 18.50
C ASN A 95 11.93 -7.58 18.61
N VAL A 96 12.89 -7.09 17.84
CA VAL A 96 14.27 -7.58 17.79
C VAL A 96 14.38 -9.11 17.60
N GLY A 97 13.45 -9.69 16.81
CA GLY A 97 13.39 -11.12 16.51
C GLY A 97 12.45 -11.94 17.40
N ASP A 98 12.03 -11.42 18.53
CA ASP A 98 11.06 -12.08 19.42
C ASP A 98 9.62 -11.73 19.05
N VAL A 99 8.70 -12.69 19.22
CA VAL A 99 7.26 -12.45 19.02
C VAL A 99 6.77 -11.45 20.05
N SER A 100 6.05 -10.42 19.58
CA SER A 100 5.53 -9.33 20.39
C SER A 100 4.02 -9.17 20.20
N SER A 101 3.43 -8.15 20.82
CA SER A 101 2.01 -7.86 20.78
C SER A 101 1.73 -6.38 20.50
N TRP A 102 0.50 -6.06 20.05
CA TRP A 102 0.06 -4.67 19.88
C TRP A 102 0.16 -3.82 21.16
N PRO A 103 -0.26 -4.31 22.34
CA PRO A 103 -0.08 -3.56 23.59
C PRO A 103 1.37 -3.21 23.88
N GLU A 104 2.30 -4.15 23.65
CA GLU A 104 3.75 -3.92 23.85
C GLU A 104 4.28 -2.87 22.87
N PHE A 105 3.91 -2.98 21.60
CA PHE A 105 4.26 -1.96 20.60
C PHE A 105 3.75 -0.57 20.98
N ILE A 106 2.50 -0.44 21.39
CA ILE A 106 1.92 0.84 21.81
C ILE A 106 2.61 1.38 23.07
N ALA A 107 2.94 0.51 24.03
CA ALA A 107 3.66 0.91 25.22
C ALA A 107 5.07 1.45 24.88
N ALA A 108 5.80 0.76 24.01
CA ALA A 108 7.12 1.18 23.55
C ALA A 108 7.05 2.53 22.79
N MET A 109 6.07 2.70 21.92
CA MET A 109 5.85 3.97 21.20
C MET A 109 5.53 5.12 22.16
N ARG A 110 4.66 4.90 23.13
CA ARG A 110 4.34 5.92 24.15
C ARG A 110 5.56 6.31 24.97
N ALA A 111 6.37 5.35 25.39
CA ALA A 111 7.60 5.61 26.13
C ALA A 111 8.60 6.42 25.29
N ALA A 112 8.79 6.04 24.01
CA ALA A 112 9.65 6.76 23.08
C ALA A 112 9.17 8.22 22.86
N LEU A 113 7.88 8.44 22.67
CA LEU A 113 7.31 9.77 22.50
C LEU A 113 7.41 10.61 23.78
N ALA A 114 7.18 10.00 24.97
CA ALA A 114 7.35 10.67 26.24
C ALA A 114 8.79 11.15 26.45
N ALA A 115 9.79 10.36 26.07
CA ALA A 115 11.19 10.76 26.13
C ALA A 115 11.52 11.93 25.16
N GLN A 116 10.75 12.12 24.09
CA GLN A 116 10.94 13.22 23.16
C GLN A 116 10.19 14.51 23.55
N ALA A 117 9.23 14.44 24.47
CA ALA A 117 8.45 15.61 24.89
C ALA A 117 9.34 16.76 25.43
N PRO A 118 10.30 16.54 26.39
CA PRO A 118 11.17 17.60 26.87
C PRO A 118 12.11 18.16 25.79
N LEU A 119 12.38 17.38 24.74
CA LEU A 119 13.21 17.75 23.59
C LEU A 119 12.38 18.39 22.47
N GLN A 120 11.07 18.66 22.70
CA GLN A 120 10.14 19.15 21.69
C GLN A 120 10.12 18.30 20.40
N GLY A 121 10.45 17.01 20.52
CA GLY A 121 10.52 16.10 19.38
C GLY A 121 11.79 16.21 18.54
N ALA A 122 12.88 16.81 19.05
CA ALA A 122 14.11 16.99 18.27
C ALA A 122 14.73 15.69 17.72
N GLY A 123 14.41 14.52 18.32
CA GLY A 123 14.82 13.20 17.83
C GLY A 123 13.84 12.56 16.83
N ILE A 124 12.65 13.14 16.64
CA ILE A 124 11.63 12.56 15.75
C ILE A 124 11.93 12.93 14.31
N ARG A 125 11.98 11.93 13.45
CA ARG A 125 12.15 12.10 12.00
C ARG A 125 11.17 11.19 11.27
N PHE A 126 10.41 11.79 10.35
CA PHE A 126 9.57 11.07 9.41
C PHE A 126 10.26 11.04 8.05
N LEU A 127 10.35 9.87 7.48
CA LEU A 127 10.72 9.68 6.07
C LEU A 127 9.57 8.95 5.40
N THR A 128 8.97 9.58 4.40
CA THR A 128 7.83 9.02 3.66
C THR A 128 8.07 9.12 2.16
N GLU A 129 7.35 8.33 1.41
CA GLU A 129 7.12 8.58 -0.01
C GLU A 129 6.34 9.89 -0.19
N THR A 130 6.04 10.26 -1.44
CA THR A 130 5.17 11.41 -1.72
C THR A 130 3.79 11.19 -1.08
N VAL A 131 3.40 12.06 -0.19
CA VAL A 131 2.11 12.00 0.48
C VAL A 131 1.07 12.75 -0.34
N GLY A 132 0.25 12.02 -1.09
CA GLY A 132 -0.89 12.54 -1.82
C GLY A 132 -2.19 12.57 -0.99
N SER A 133 -2.23 11.90 0.17
CA SER A 133 -3.42 11.86 1.04
C SER A 133 -3.54 13.11 1.89
N PRO A 134 -4.63 13.92 1.76
CA PRO A 134 -4.87 15.07 2.61
C PRO A 134 -4.98 14.70 4.09
N THR A 135 -5.59 13.56 4.40
CA THR A 135 -5.75 13.07 5.78
C THR A 135 -4.41 12.77 6.41
N LEU A 136 -3.54 12.01 5.71
CA LEU A 136 -2.21 11.71 6.23
C LEU A 136 -1.36 12.97 6.40
N ALA A 137 -1.43 13.89 5.43
CA ALA A 137 -0.74 15.18 5.54
C ALA A 137 -1.23 16.01 6.75
N ALA A 138 -2.53 16.01 7.02
CA ALA A 138 -3.09 16.68 8.21
C ALA A 138 -2.62 16.02 9.50
N GLN A 139 -2.57 14.68 9.57
CA GLN A 139 -2.06 13.95 10.72
C GLN A 139 -0.57 14.24 10.97
N ILE A 140 0.26 14.23 9.95
CA ILE A 140 1.69 14.58 10.07
C ILE A 140 1.84 16.02 10.55
N LYS A 141 1.08 16.98 9.98
CA LYS A 141 1.08 18.38 10.44
C LYS A 141 0.68 18.48 11.91
N GLY A 142 -0.30 17.69 12.37
CA GLY A 142 -0.70 17.63 13.78
C GLY A 142 0.44 17.17 14.68
N VAL A 143 1.20 16.15 14.27
CA VAL A 143 2.37 15.67 15.01
C VAL A 143 3.47 16.74 15.03
N LEU A 144 3.75 17.41 13.90
CA LEU A 144 4.75 18.49 13.84
C LEU A 144 4.36 19.70 14.69
N ALA A 145 3.06 19.97 14.83
CA ALA A 145 2.57 21.01 15.73
C ALA A 145 2.77 20.63 17.22
N ALA A 146 2.54 19.36 17.58
CA ALA A 146 2.75 18.85 18.94
C ALA A 146 4.24 18.72 19.28
N TYR A 147 5.09 18.49 18.30
CA TYR A 147 6.54 18.32 18.44
C TYR A 147 7.29 19.24 17.46
N PRO A 148 7.46 20.53 17.80
CA PRO A 148 8.03 21.53 16.86
C PRO A 148 9.47 21.23 16.38
N GLY A 149 10.23 20.45 17.14
CA GLY A 149 11.58 20.00 16.77
C GLY A 149 11.61 18.80 15.83
N ALA A 150 10.47 18.15 15.59
CA ALA A 150 10.37 17.05 14.65
C ALA A 150 10.53 17.51 13.21
N LYS A 151 11.03 16.64 12.33
CA LYS A 151 11.19 16.95 10.91
C LYS A 151 10.56 15.88 10.05
N TRP A 152 9.94 16.31 8.96
CA TRP A 152 9.36 15.47 7.94
C TRP A 152 10.13 15.62 6.63
N HIS A 153 10.58 14.50 6.09
CA HIS A 153 11.27 14.39 4.82
C HIS A 153 10.48 13.47 3.90
N GLN A 154 10.48 13.80 2.62
CA GLN A 154 9.87 12.96 1.60
C GLN A 154 10.95 12.55 0.58
N TRP A 155 10.93 11.28 0.23
CA TRP A 155 11.76 10.75 -0.84
C TRP A 155 10.95 9.76 -1.67
N GLU A 156 10.89 9.99 -2.96
CA GLU A 156 10.08 9.24 -3.90
C GLU A 156 10.95 8.70 -5.03
N PRO A 157 11.33 7.40 -4.99
CA PRO A 157 12.17 6.80 -6.01
C PRO A 157 11.50 6.68 -7.36
N ALA A 158 10.17 6.49 -7.37
CA ALA A 158 9.35 6.44 -8.58
C ALA A 158 8.80 7.82 -8.99
N GLY A 159 9.33 8.89 -8.38
CA GLY A 159 8.81 10.23 -8.52
C GLY A 159 9.03 10.85 -9.90
N ARG A 160 8.10 11.73 -10.27
CA ARG A 160 8.13 12.52 -11.51
C ARG A 160 8.63 13.94 -11.28
N ASN A 161 9.49 14.16 -10.25
CA ASN A 161 9.95 15.49 -9.87
C ASN A 161 10.66 16.22 -11.01
N ASN A 162 11.46 15.51 -11.81
CA ASN A 162 12.13 16.12 -12.97
C ASN A 162 11.13 16.65 -14.01
N ALA A 163 10.06 15.89 -14.27
CA ALA A 163 8.99 16.32 -15.18
C ALA A 163 8.26 17.55 -14.61
N ARG A 164 7.95 17.56 -13.32
CA ARG A 164 7.29 18.69 -12.64
C ARG A 164 8.16 19.94 -12.62
N VAL A 165 9.46 19.80 -12.34
CA VAL A 165 10.40 20.92 -12.41
C VAL A 165 10.51 21.43 -13.84
N GLY A 166 10.57 20.54 -14.83
CA GLY A 166 10.57 20.91 -16.25
C GLY A 166 9.31 21.68 -16.66
N SER A 167 8.13 21.22 -16.25
CA SER A 167 6.86 21.92 -16.52
C SER A 167 6.82 23.30 -15.86
N ARG A 168 7.31 23.41 -14.64
CA ARG A 168 7.42 24.72 -13.96
C ARG A 168 8.38 25.69 -14.67
N LEU A 169 9.48 25.20 -15.19
CA LEU A 169 10.41 26.02 -15.95
C LEU A 169 9.81 26.49 -17.29
N ALA A 170 9.02 25.62 -17.93
CA ALA A 170 8.40 25.91 -19.24
C ALA A 170 7.13 26.77 -19.12
N PHE A 171 6.30 26.54 -18.12
CA PHE A 171 4.95 27.12 -18.01
C PHE A 171 4.76 28.02 -16.79
N GLY A 172 5.75 28.11 -15.90
CA GLY A 172 5.67 28.91 -14.68
C GLY A 172 4.96 28.22 -13.51
N GLU A 173 4.33 27.05 -13.73
CA GLU A 173 3.60 26.27 -12.74
C GLU A 173 3.86 24.77 -12.87
N PHE A 174 3.50 24.01 -11.82
CA PHE A 174 3.54 22.56 -11.88
C PHE A 174 2.30 22.05 -12.65
N ALA A 175 2.53 21.58 -13.86
CA ALA A 175 1.48 20.99 -14.70
C ALA A 175 1.87 19.55 -15.08
N ASP A 176 0.91 18.64 -15.04
CA ASP A 176 1.03 17.33 -15.64
C ASP A 176 0.33 17.35 -17.01
N ALA A 177 1.06 16.98 -18.06
CA ALA A 177 0.49 16.89 -19.39
C ALA A 177 -0.52 15.72 -19.46
N GLN A 178 -1.73 16.01 -19.83
CA GLN A 178 -2.73 15.02 -20.23
C GLN A 178 -2.82 15.00 -21.75
N TYR A 179 -2.75 13.82 -22.32
CA TYR A 179 -2.89 13.63 -23.75
C TYR A 179 -4.32 13.20 -24.04
N ASP A 180 -5.03 13.98 -24.84
CA ASP A 180 -6.31 13.59 -25.40
C ASP A 180 -6.04 12.72 -26.63
N ILE A 181 -6.42 11.41 -26.55
CA ILE A 181 -6.13 10.41 -27.59
C ILE A 181 -7.42 10.04 -28.30
#